data_d680aa6a12e417c3bb4c4405fd567983
#
_entry.id   d680aa6a12e417c3bb4c4405fd567983
#
_cell.length_a   1.000
_cell.length_b   1.000
_cell.length_c   1.000
_cell.angle_alpha   90.00
_cell.angle_beta   90.00
_cell.angle_gamma   90.00
#
_symmetry.space_group_name_H-M   'P 1'
#
loop_
_entity.id
_entity.type
_entity.pdbx_description
1 polymer ?
#
loop_
_entity_poly.entity_id
_entity_poly.type
_entity_poly.pdbx_seq_one_letter_code
_entity_poly.pdbx_strand_id
1 'polypeptide(L)'
;MLLTGRPSLLSAAPGNYEMARNGWVMDYNDASNMIELFYSSNGNNDGKYNSKAFDAAMDKSKVADSKAHFEALHEAEKIMSEDYACIPVAYYNDFWLQKSTLKGTWHSPYGYWYFQYAYVEG
;
A
#
# COMPACT_ATOMS: atom_id res chain seq x y z
N MET A 1 12.54 -19.08 -2.89
CA MET A 1 12.67 -19.30 -1.43
C MET A 1 11.78 -18.28 -0.73
N LEU A 2 10.62 -18.72 -0.23
CA LEU A 2 9.71 -17.84 0.49
C LEU A 2 10.35 -17.49 1.84
N LEU A 3 10.73 -16.26 2.05
CA LEU A 3 11.10 -15.76 3.38
C LEU A 3 9.82 -15.58 4.19
N THR A 4 9.46 -16.58 4.99
CA THR A 4 8.40 -16.52 5.99
C THR A 4 8.92 -15.77 7.21
N GLY A 5 8.70 -14.51 7.26
CA GLY A 5 8.98 -13.61 8.36
C GLY A 5 8.80 -12.19 7.84
N ARG A 6 8.32 -11.25 8.67
CA ARG A 6 8.48 -9.83 8.32
C ARG A 6 9.96 -9.68 7.93
N PRO A 7 10.32 -9.30 6.70
CA PRO A 7 11.64 -8.80 6.51
C PRO A 7 11.71 -7.60 7.45
N SER A 8 12.54 -7.69 8.50
CA SER A 8 12.93 -6.47 9.16
C SER A 8 13.48 -5.61 8.04
N LEU A 9 13.10 -4.35 7.96
CA LEU A 9 13.64 -3.35 7.01
C LEU A 9 15.19 -3.33 6.99
N LEU A 10 15.82 -4.07 7.88
CA LEU A 10 17.26 -4.23 8.06
C LEU A 10 17.86 -5.48 7.40
N SER A 11 17.07 -6.45 6.91
CA SER A 11 17.62 -7.71 6.40
C SER A 11 17.55 -7.88 4.89
N ALA A 12 16.79 -7.06 4.18
CA ALA A 12 16.83 -7.02 2.73
C ALA A 12 17.54 -5.74 2.30
N ALA A 13 18.85 -5.81 2.06
CA ALA A 13 19.52 -4.74 1.33
C ALA A 13 18.75 -4.54 0.02
N PRO A 14 18.34 -3.30 -0.34
CA PRO A 14 17.58 -3.03 -1.54
C PRO A 14 18.22 -3.69 -2.77
N GLY A 15 17.46 -4.54 -3.46
CA GLY A 15 17.92 -5.18 -4.69
C GLY A 15 18.74 -6.49 -4.53
N ASN A 16 18.95 -7.01 -3.34
CA ASN A 16 19.68 -8.29 -3.15
C ASN A 16 18.71 -9.46 -2.92
N TYR A 17 17.64 -9.53 -3.71
CA TYR A 17 16.65 -10.61 -3.69
C TYR A 17 15.98 -10.73 -5.07
N GLU A 18 15.55 -11.93 -5.41
CA GLU A 18 14.76 -12.18 -6.63
C GLU A 18 13.29 -11.93 -6.40
N MET A 19 12.79 -12.20 -5.19
CA MET A 19 11.40 -12.00 -4.78
C MET A 19 11.33 -11.69 -3.29
N ALA A 20 10.59 -10.67 -2.93
CA ALA A 20 10.35 -10.30 -1.52
C ALA A 20 8.86 -10.18 -1.23
N ARG A 21 8.46 -10.50 0.01
CA ARG A 21 7.12 -10.21 0.50
C ARG A 21 7.10 -8.79 1.05
N ASN A 22 6.14 -8.01 0.60
CA ASN A 22 5.89 -6.67 1.12
C ASN A 22 4.39 -6.48 1.42
N GLY A 23 4.04 -5.38 2.04
CA GLY A 23 2.67 -4.96 2.29
C GLY A 23 2.63 -3.47 2.60
N TRP A 24 1.52 -2.85 2.27
CA TRP A 24 1.29 -1.44 2.50
C TRP A 24 -0.09 -1.22 3.12
N VAL A 25 -0.20 -0.25 3.99
CA VAL A 25 -1.46 0.25 4.52
C VAL A 25 -1.68 1.64 3.93
N MET A 26 -2.85 1.89 3.36
CA MET A 26 -3.15 3.15 2.70
C MET A 26 -3.15 4.32 3.69
N ASP A 27 -2.51 5.42 3.30
CA ASP A 27 -2.51 6.66 4.08
C ASP A 27 -3.75 7.53 3.76
N TYR A 28 -4.30 7.40 2.55
CA TYR A 28 -5.48 8.12 2.08
C TYR A 28 -6.29 7.29 1.09
N ASN A 29 -7.58 7.68 0.90
CA ASN A 29 -8.54 6.93 0.10
C ASN A 29 -8.42 7.23 -1.41
N ASP A 30 -7.34 6.77 -2.00
CA ASP A 30 -7.17 6.78 -3.44
C ASP A 30 -6.27 5.63 -3.87
N ALA A 31 -6.56 5.00 -5.01
CA ALA A 31 -5.77 3.87 -5.52
C ALA A 31 -4.31 4.26 -5.83
N SER A 32 -4.05 5.52 -6.13
CA SER A 32 -2.70 6.04 -6.33
C SER A 32 -1.78 5.73 -5.16
N ASN A 33 -2.31 5.73 -3.90
CA ASN A 33 -1.51 5.46 -2.71
C ASN A 33 -0.83 4.08 -2.70
N MET A 34 -1.45 3.10 -3.35
CA MET A 34 -0.88 1.75 -3.50
C MET A 34 0.02 1.66 -4.74
N ILE A 35 -0.42 2.26 -5.84
CA ILE A 35 0.25 2.13 -7.15
C ILE A 35 1.52 2.98 -7.19
N GLU A 36 1.53 4.17 -6.58
CA GLU A 36 2.69 5.08 -6.58
C GLU A 36 3.94 4.51 -5.89
N LEU A 37 3.79 3.47 -5.07
CA LEU A 37 4.92 2.77 -4.45
C LEU A 37 5.90 2.22 -5.50
N PHE A 38 5.42 1.92 -6.69
CA PHE A 38 6.19 1.36 -7.80
C PHE A 38 6.77 2.43 -8.73
N TYR A 39 6.49 3.71 -8.48
CA TYR A 39 7.06 4.80 -9.25
C TYR A 39 8.59 4.78 -9.16
N SER A 40 9.29 4.92 -10.29
CA SER A 40 10.74 4.72 -10.37
C SER A 40 11.54 5.55 -9.38
N SER A 41 11.08 6.76 -9.04
CA SER A 41 11.71 7.66 -8.08
C SER A 41 11.15 7.58 -6.66
N ASN A 42 10.17 6.69 -6.38
CA ASN A 42 9.59 6.58 -5.05
C ASN A 42 10.57 5.90 -4.08
N GLY A 43 10.77 6.49 -2.91
CA GLY A 43 11.66 5.95 -1.87
C GLY A 43 11.21 4.61 -1.30
N ASN A 44 9.93 4.26 -1.43
CA ASN A 44 9.34 2.99 -1.00
C ASN A 44 9.35 1.92 -2.11
N ASN A 45 9.92 2.22 -3.28
CA ASN A 45 10.08 1.26 -4.36
C ASN A 45 11.23 0.29 -4.05
N ASP A 46 11.01 -0.60 -3.10
CA ASP A 46 12.03 -1.56 -2.63
C ASP A 46 12.45 -2.52 -3.75
N GLY A 47 11.54 -2.89 -4.63
CA GLY A 47 11.78 -3.75 -5.78
C GLY A 47 12.60 -3.12 -6.89
N LYS A 48 12.87 -1.81 -6.81
CA LYS A 48 13.59 -1.04 -7.83
C LYS A 48 12.96 -1.17 -9.22
N TYR A 49 11.64 -1.34 -9.27
CA TYR A 49 10.89 -1.33 -10.52
C TYR A 49 11.14 -0.01 -11.25
N ASN A 50 11.39 -0.10 -12.54
CA ASN A 50 11.73 1.06 -13.37
C ASN A 50 11.08 0.89 -14.76
N SER A 51 9.95 1.54 -14.97
CA SER A 51 9.22 1.53 -16.22
C SER A 51 8.78 2.92 -16.61
N LYS A 52 9.34 3.43 -17.70
CA LYS A 52 8.97 4.76 -18.23
C LYS A 52 7.50 4.83 -18.63
N ALA A 53 6.92 3.73 -19.09
CA ALA A 53 5.52 3.66 -19.46
C ALA A 53 4.63 3.76 -18.22
N PHE A 54 4.99 3.05 -17.15
CA PHE A 54 4.31 3.12 -15.86
C PHE A 54 4.40 4.54 -15.28
N ASP A 55 5.59 5.12 -15.21
CA ASP A 55 5.79 6.47 -14.69
C ASP A 55 4.97 7.51 -15.46
N ALA A 56 4.91 7.40 -16.79
CA ALA A 56 4.11 8.28 -17.63
C ALA A 56 2.59 8.14 -17.37
N ALA A 57 2.10 6.93 -17.11
CA ALA A 57 0.71 6.70 -16.73
C ALA A 57 0.41 7.31 -15.36
N MET A 58 1.30 7.14 -14.38
CA MET A 58 1.20 7.76 -13.06
C MET A 58 1.22 9.28 -13.14
N ASP A 59 2.04 9.88 -14.00
CA ASP A 59 2.07 11.34 -14.18
C ASP A 59 0.78 11.88 -14.79
N LYS A 60 0.16 11.16 -15.72
CA LYS A 60 -1.16 11.50 -16.26
C LYS A 60 -2.22 11.50 -15.15
N SER A 61 -2.18 10.54 -14.22
CA SER A 61 -3.16 10.46 -13.14
C SER A 61 -3.14 11.69 -12.23
N LYS A 62 -1.99 12.31 -12.01
CA LYS A 62 -1.81 13.45 -11.11
C LYS A 62 -2.49 14.75 -11.60
N VAL A 63 -2.67 14.91 -12.90
CA VAL A 63 -3.17 16.15 -13.52
C VAL A 63 -4.53 15.98 -14.19
N ALA A 64 -5.11 14.81 -14.13
CA ALA A 64 -6.37 14.47 -14.77
C ALA A 64 -7.59 14.83 -13.89
N ASP A 65 -8.76 14.97 -14.52
CA ASP A 65 -10.04 14.97 -13.81
C ASP A 65 -10.33 13.55 -13.26
N SER A 66 -11.37 13.45 -12.41
CA SER A 66 -11.65 12.19 -11.69
C SER A 66 -11.75 10.96 -12.59
N LYS A 67 -12.37 11.08 -13.77
CA LYS A 67 -12.52 9.94 -14.69
C LYS A 67 -11.18 9.58 -15.34
N ALA A 68 -10.50 10.55 -15.92
CA ALA A 68 -9.20 10.37 -16.55
C ALA A 68 -8.12 9.96 -15.54
N HIS A 69 -8.24 10.40 -14.29
CA HIS A 69 -7.39 9.97 -13.18
C HIS A 69 -7.46 8.45 -12.99
N PHE A 70 -8.67 7.89 -12.83
CA PHE A 70 -8.82 6.44 -12.66
C PHE A 70 -8.45 5.66 -13.92
N GLU A 71 -8.74 6.18 -15.12
CA GLU A 71 -8.29 5.55 -16.38
C GLU A 71 -6.76 5.46 -16.46
N ALA A 72 -6.05 6.51 -16.01
CA ALA A 72 -4.59 6.51 -15.98
C ALA A 72 -4.03 5.57 -14.90
N LEU A 73 -4.68 5.46 -13.73
CA LEU A 73 -4.30 4.49 -12.70
C LEU A 73 -4.52 3.05 -13.17
N HIS A 74 -5.63 2.75 -13.86
CA HIS A 74 -5.85 1.43 -14.47
C HIS A 74 -4.79 1.08 -15.51
N GLU A 75 -4.37 2.05 -16.33
CA GLU A 75 -3.27 1.83 -17.27
C GLU A 75 -1.95 1.54 -16.55
N ALA A 76 -1.63 2.28 -15.49
CA ALA A 76 -0.45 2.02 -14.67
C ALA A 76 -0.50 0.63 -14.02
N GLU A 77 -1.63 0.26 -13.42
CA GLU A 77 -1.84 -1.08 -12.83
C GLU A 77 -1.67 -2.19 -13.86
N LYS A 78 -2.20 -2.02 -15.07
CA LYS A 78 -2.06 -2.97 -16.16
C LYS A 78 -0.58 -3.16 -16.53
N ILE A 79 0.16 -2.08 -16.75
CA ILE A 79 1.58 -2.12 -17.08
C ILE A 79 2.36 -2.85 -15.97
N MET A 80 2.13 -2.48 -14.71
CA MET A 80 2.79 -3.09 -13.56
C MET A 80 2.51 -4.60 -13.46
N SER A 81 1.28 -5.01 -13.78
CA SER A 81 0.86 -6.41 -13.76
C SER A 81 1.47 -7.21 -14.91
N GLU A 82 1.53 -6.64 -16.11
CA GLU A 82 2.16 -7.26 -17.28
C GLU A 82 3.68 -7.41 -17.11
N ASP A 83 4.31 -6.48 -16.42
CA ASP A 83 5.73 -6.51 -16.07
C ASP A 83 6.03 -7.42 -14.85
N TYR A 84 5.01 -7.98 -14.20
CA TYR A 84 5.13 -8.76 -12.96
C TYR A 84 5.85 -8.02 -11.81
N ALA A 85 5.74 -6.70 -11.76
CA ALA A 85 6.37 -5.89 -10.72
C ALA A 85 5.80 -6.20 -9.33
N CYS A 86 4.54 -6.63 -9.26
CA CYS A 86 3.85 -7.05 -8.04
C CYS A 86 2.94 -8.24 -8.31
N ILE A 87 2.90 -9.18 -7.37
CA ILE A 87 1.97 -10.31 -7.36
C ILE A 87 1.05 -10.13 -6.15
N PRO A 88 -0.19 -9.65 -6.32
CA PRO A 88 -1.15 -9.53 -5.24
C PRO A 88 -1.48 -10.90 -4.67
N VAL A 89 -1.37 -11.07 -3.35
CA VAL A 89 -1.59 -12.38 -2.69
C VAL A 89 -2.85 -12.36 -1.85
N ALA A 90 -3.01 -11.36 -0.98
CA ALA A 90 -4.13 -11.27 -0.05
C ALA A 90 -4.32 -9.85 0.48
N TYR A 91 -5.56 -9.55 0.87
CA TYR A 91 -5.86 -8.42 1.73
C TYR A 91 -5.68 -8.85 3.19
N TYR A 92 -5.02 -8.02 3.98
CA TYR A 92 -4.89 -8.25 5.41
C TYR A 92 -6.21 -7.96 6.11
N ASN A 93 -6.52 -8.79 7.11
CA ASN A 93 -7.61 -8.54 8.04
C ASN A 93 -7.03 -8.12 9.39
N ASP A 94 -7.57 -7.05 9.95
CA ASP A 94 -7.27 -6.64 11.31
C ASP A 94 -8.23 -7.33 12.28
N PHE A 95 -7.67 -7.84 13.38
CA PHE A 95 -8.43 -8.39 14.49
C PHE A 95 -8.30 -7.49 15.69
N TRP A 96 -9.42 -7.15 16.28
CA TRP A 96 -9.49 -6.31 17.45
C TRP A 96 -10.28 -6.97 18.57
N LEU A 97 -9.69 -7.05 19.76
CA LEU A 97 -10.35 -7.49 20.97
C LEU A 97 -10.42 -6.31 21.95
N GLN A 98 -11.63 -5.96 22.34
CA GLN A 98 -11.91 -4.83 23.21
C GLN A 98 -12.81 -5.26 24.34
N LYS A 99 -12.51 -4.83 25.59
CA LYS A 99 -13.41 -5.01 26.72
C LYS A 99 -14.70 -4.22 26.47
N SER A 100 -15.84 -4.77 26.86
CA SER A 100 -17.15 -4.10 26.72
C SER A 100 -17.25 -2.79 27.52
N THR A 101 -16.43 -2.63 28.55
CA THR A 101 -16.32 -1.41 29.35
C THR A 101 -15.52 -0.29 28.66
N LEU A 102 -14.70 -0.57 27.64
CA LEU A 102 -13.98 0.47 26.90
C LEU A 102 -14.91 1.08 25.85
N LYS A 103 -15.18 2.38 25.98
CA LYS A 103 -16.07 3.15 25.11
C LYS A 103 -15.34 4.29 24.41
N GLY A 104 -15.99 4.90 23.41
CA GLY A 104 -15.47 6.11 22.73
C GLY A 104 -14.26 5.87 21.83
N THR A 105 -13.92 4.62 21.54
CA THR A 105 -12.92 4.28 20.51
C THR A 105 -13.53 4.38 19.12
N TRP A 106 -12.74 4.78 18.16
CA TRP A 106 -13.13 4.80 16.75
C TRP A 106 -12.06 4.13 15.88
N HIS A 107 -12.51 3.34 14.91
CA HIS A 107 -11.65 2.66 13.95
C HIS A 107 -11.92 3.23 12.55
N SER A 108 -10.86 3.68 11.88
CA SER A 108 -10.97 4.14 10.51
C SER A 108 -11.02 2.98 9.52
N PRO A 109 -11.60 3.17 8.33
CA PRO A 109 -11.54 2.16 7.26
C PRO A 109 -10.12 1.80 6.81
N TYR A 110 -9.12 2.59 7.18
CA TYR A 110 -7.70 2.37 6.86
C TYR A 110 -6.93 1.60 7.94
N GLY A 111 -7.60 1.05 8.96
CA GLY A 111 -6.97 0.28 10.02
C GLY A 111 -6.43 1.12 11.19
N TYR A 112 -6.65 2.43 11.22
CA TYR A 112 -6.20 3.28 12.32
C TYR A 112 -7.21 3.33 13.45
N TRP A 113 -6.73 3.18 14.69
CA TRP A 113 -7.52 3.28 15.90
C TRP A 113 -7.30 4.63 16.57
N TYR A 114 -8.41 5.26 16.99
CA TYR A 114 -8.42 6.55 17.66
C TYR A 114 -8.99 6.41 19.06
N PHE A 115 -8.25 6.90 20.05
CA PHE A 115 -8.57 6.79 21.49
C PHE A 115 -8.80 8.15 22.14
N GLN A 116 -8.83 9.24 21.38
CA GLN A 116 -8.93 10.59 21.93
C GLN A 116 -10.20 10.84 22.75
N TYR A 117 -11.26 10.05 22.52
CA TYR A 117 -12.52 10.10 23.29
C TYR A 117 -12.76 8.81 24.07
N ALA A 118 -11.74 7.96 24.20
CA ALA A 118 -11.89 6.70 24.89
C ALA A 118 -12.02 6.89 26.41
N TYR A 119 -12.92 6.14 27.02
CA TYR A 119 -13.09 6.07 28.47
C TYR A 119 -13.47 4.66 28.90
N VAL A 120 -13.28 4.35 30.17
CA VAL A 120 -13.71 3.09 30.77
C VAL A 120 -14.99 3.36 31.55
N GLU A 121 -16.06 2.65 31.19
CA GLU A 121 -17.33 2.65 31.88
C GLU A 121 -17.22 1.70 33.08
N GLY A 122 -17.51 2.21 34.27
CA GLY A 122 -17.43 1.47 35.52
C GLY A 122 -18.63 0.56 35.79
#